data_682b722ec28c8832f9e63515784c781e
#
_entry.id   682b722ec28c8832f9e63515784c781e
#
_cell.length_a   1.000
_cell.length_b   1.000
_cell.length_c   1.000
_cell.angle_alpha   90.00
_cell.angle_beta   90.00
_cell.angle_gamma   90.00
#
_symmetry.space_group_name_H-M   'P 1'
#
loop_
_entity.id
_entity.type
_entity.pdbx_description
1 polymer ?
#
loop_
_entity_poly.entity_id
_entity_poly.type
_entity_poly.pdbx_seq_one_letter_code
_entity_poly.pdbx_strand_id
1 'polypeptide(L)'
;MNSKFGSLWRKWDLHIHTDASDGKGTCEEILKEAAAKKISCIAVTDHHTVANIDIMKSLAEPMKIKVISGVEFRTEYGKASVHMIGLFPDEYNGTKLDADFLTENVLNPLGITRSKMILKGKETLKDDTKDDEIYFKTGMFQVQVNFK
;
A
#
# COMPACT_ATOMS: atom_id res chain seq x y z
N MET A 1 -28.08 -14.20 -16.78
CA MET A 1 -27.59 -14.35 -18.16
C MET A 1 -26.09 -14.54 -18.14
N ASN A 2 -25.59 -15.73 -18.43
CA ASN A 2 -24.16 -15.94 -18.63
C ASN A 2 -23.82 -15.52 -20.05
N SER A 3 -23.21 -14.34 -20.25
CA SER A 3 -22.67 -14.02 -21.55
C SER A 3 -21.48 -14.92 -21.83
N LYS A 4 -21.56 -15.73 -22.90
CA LYS A 4 -20.46 -16.59 -23.35
C LYS A 4 -19.24 -15.80 -23.87
N PHE A 5 -19.39 -14.52 -24.12
CA PHE A 5 -18.36 -13.65 -24.71
C PHE A 5 -18.56 -12.22 -24.21
N GLY A 6 -17.46 -11.54 -23.90
CA GLY A 6 -17.43 -10.14 -23.47
C GLY A 6 -17.00 -9.95 -22.02
N SER A 7 -16.50 -8.78 -21.72
CA SER A 7 -16.13 -8.38 -20.35
C SER A 7 -17.37 -7.98 -19.57
N LEU A 8 -17.47 -8.46 -18.34
CA LEU A 8 -18.43 -7.91 -17.39
C LEU A 8 -17.89 -6.54 -16.93
N TRP A 9 -18.68 -5.50 -17.06
CA TRP A 9 -18.36 -4.20 -16.52
C TRP A 9 -18.29 -4.30 -15.00
N ARG A 10 -17.09 -4.07 -14.43
CA ARG A 10 -16.84 -4.06 -12.99
C ARG A 10 -16.17 -2.76 -12.62
N LYS A 11 -16.49 -2.22 -11.44
CA LYS A 11 -15.80 -1.06 -10.90
C LYS A 11 -14.58 -1.56 -10.12
N TRP A 12 -13.43 -1.04 -10.46
CA TRP A 12 -12.17 -1.29 -9.76
C TRP A 12 -11.58 0.05 -9.33
N ASP A 13 -10.93 0.04 -8.18
CA ASP A 13 -10.11 1.15 -7.71
C ASP A 13 -8.73 0.60 -7.34
N LEU A 14 -7.74 0.89 -8.17
CA LEU A 14 -6.41 0.29 -8.06
C LEU A 14 -5.37 1.23 -7.45
N HIS A 15 -5.82 2.30 -6.78
CA HIS A 15 -4.94 3.23 -6.10
C HIS A 15 -5.63 3.79 -4.86
N ILE A 16 -5.45 3.12 -3.72
CA ILE A 16 -6.07 3.49 -2.45
C ILE A 16 -5.01 3.58 -1.36
N HIS A 17 -5.08 4.64 -0.58
CA HIS A 17 -4.28 4.83 0.63
C HIS A 17 -5.14 4.62 1.87
N THR A 18 -4.58 3.93 2.84
CA THR A 18 -5.19 3.71 4.14
C THR A 18 -4.54 4.61 5.21
N ASP A 19 -5.01 4.49 6.44
CA ASP A 19 -4.40 5.13 7.61
C ASP A 19 -2.99 4.60 7.95
N ALA A 20 -2.50 3.55 7.26
CA ALA A 20 -1.10 3.12 7.35
C ALA A 20 -0.13 4.12 6.68
N SER A 21 -0.60 4.98 5.78
CA SER A 21 0.19 6.06 5.18
C SER A 21 -0.49 7.42 5.37
N ASP A 22 -0.95 8.04 4.32
CA ASP A 22 -1.59 9.36 4.32
C ASP A 22 -3.10 9.32 4.04
N GLY A 23 -3.66 8.14 3.83
CA GLY A 23 -5.09 7.93 3.80
C GLY A 23 -5.74 8.23 5.15
N LYS A 24 -6.99 8.62 5.14
CA LYS A 24 -7.74 8.96 6.37
C LYS A 24 -8.66 7.84 6.85
N GLY A 25 -8.95 6.88 5.97
CA GLY A 25 -9.87 5.78 6.25
C GLY A 25 -9.17 4.56 6.81
N THR A 26 -9.80 3.92 7.78
CA THR A 26 -9.42 2.56 8.21
C THR A 26 -9.81 1.55 7.13
N CYS A 27 -9.29 0.32 7.23
CA CYS A 27 -9.64 -0.76 6.32
C CYS A 27 -11.15 -1.00 6.25
N GLU A 28 -11.84 -0.98 7.39
CA GLU A 28 -13.29 -1.19 7.48
C GLU A 28 -14.08 -0.07 6.80
N GLU A 29 -13.67 1.18 7.00
CA GLU A 29 -14.34 2.34 6.39
C GLU A 29 -14.21 2.32 4.88
N ILE A 30 -13.01 2.03 4.37
CA ILE A 30 -12.72 1.91 2.94
C ILE A 30 -13.56 0.79 2.31
N LEU A 31 -13.63 -0.38 2.96
CA LEU A 31 -14.42 -1.50 2.46
C LEU A 31 -15.92 -1.22 2.47
N LYS A 32 -16.44 -0.55 3.50
CA LYS A 32 -17.84 -0.11 3.54
C LYS A 32 -18.16 0.85 2.38
N GLU A 33 -17.26 1.79 2.11
CA GLU A 33 -17.41 2.72 1.00
C GLU A 33 -17.33 2.02 -0.35
N ALA A 34 -16.37 1.11 -0.52
CA ALA A 34 -16.23 0.29 -1.73
C ALA A 34 -17.50 -0.53 -2.02
N ALA A 35 -18.07 -1.17 -0.99
CA ALA A 35 -19.32 -1.91 -1.10
C ALA A 35 -20.48 -1.00 -1.49
N ALA A 36 -20.64 0.15 -0.84
CA ALA A 36 -21.69 1.13 -1.15
C ALA A 36 -21.60 1.62 -2.61
N LYS A 37 -20.39 1.80 -3.12
CA LYS A 37 -20.13 2.21 -4.51
C LYS A 37 -20.14 1.04 -5.52
N LYS A 38 -20.36 -0.19 -5.06
CA LYS A 38 -20.34 -1.42 -5.86
C LYS A 38 -18.99 -1.63 -6.56
N ILE A 39 -17.89 -1.29 -5.87
CA ILE A 39 -16.54 -1.59 -6.29
C ILE A 39 -16.27 -3.06 -5.96
N SER A 40 -15.82 -3.83 -6.95
CA SER A 40 -15.60 -5.27 -6.82
C SER A 40 -14.13 -5.66 -6.64
N CYS A 41 -13.21 -4.71 -6.86
CA CYS A 41 -11.78 -4.92 -6.69
C CYS A 41 -11.12 -3.60 -6.28
N ILE A 42 -10.24 -3.68 -5.29
CA ILE A 42 -9.42 -2.55 -4.83
C ILE A 42 -7.95 -2.97 -4.79
N ALA A 43 -7.02 -2.03 -4.94
CA ALA A 43 -5.63 -2.24 -4.60
C ALA A 43 -5.24 -1.32 -3.45
N VAL A 44 -4.66 -1.88 -2.39
CA VAL A 44 -4.08 -1.12 -1.29
C VAL A 44 -2.66 -0.74 -1.70
N THR A 45 -2.41 0.55 -1.83
CA THR A 45 -1.17 1.10 -2.40
C THR A 45 -0.59 2.19 -1.50
N ASP A 46 -0.52 1.94 -0.21
CA ASP A 46 0.04 2.85 0.76
C ASP A 46 1.49 3.22 0.43
N HIS A 47 1.90 4.44 0.76
CA HIS A 47 3.28 4.88 0.55
C HIS A 47 4.26 4.03 1.37
N HIS A 48 5.19 3.36 0.68
CA HIS A 48 6.32 2.64 1.28
C HIS A 48 5.95 1.62 2.37
N THR A 49 4.70 1.18 2.47
CA THR A 49 4.25 0.21 3.45
C THR A 49 3.24 -0.78 2.88
N VAL A 50 3.21 -1.96 3.46
CA VAL A 50 2.27 -3.05 3.15
C VAL A 50 1.46 -3.45 4.40
N ALA A 51 1.52 -2.65 5.47
CA ALA A 51 1.03 -3.02 6.80
C ALA A 51 -0.46 -3.41 6.82
N ASN A 52 -1.29 -2.74 6.03
CA ASN A 52 -2.74 -2.98 6.02
C ASN A 52 -3.21 -4.00 4.96
N ILE A 53 -2.29 -4.62 4.18
CA ILE A 53 -2.68 -5.53 3.09
C ILE A 53 -3.42 -6.76 3.60
N ASP A 54 -2.84 -7.48 4.55
CA ASP A 54 -3.42 -8.74 5.05
C ASP A 54 -4.69 -8.50 5.86
N ILE A 55 -4.74 -7.41 6.61
CA ILE A 55 -5.95 -6.96 7.33
C ILE A 55 -7.06 -6.65 6.32
N MET A 56 -6.77 -5.87 5.30
CA MET A 56 -7.74 -5.51 4.26
C MET A 56 -8.27 -6.75 3.53
N LYS A 57 -7.39 -7.71 3.17
CA LYS A 57 -7.79 -8.96 2.52
C LYS A 57 -8.74 -9.78 3.40
N SER A 58 -8.40 -9.93 4.68
CA SER A 58 -9.23 -10.67 5.65
C SER A 58 -10.62 -10.06 5.82
N LEU A 59 -10.70 -8.73 5.92
CA LEU A 59 -11.97 -8.02 6.08
C LEU A 59 -12.81 -8.00 4.79
N ALA A 60 -12.16 -8.02 3.63
CA ALA A 60 -12.82 -7.97 2.33
C ALA A 60 -13.44 -9.30 1.89
N GLU A 61 -12.92 -10.42 2.38
CA GLU A 61 -13.34 -11.79 1.97
C GLU A 61 -14.85 -12.01 2.12
N PRO A 62 -15.48 -11.75 3.29
CA PRO A 62 -16.93 -11.92 3.45
C PRO A 62 -17.73 -10.94 2.60
N MET A 63 -17.17 -9.81 2.21
CA MET A 63 -17.80 -8.79 1.36
C MET A 63 -17.68 -9.10 -0.14
N LYS A 64 -16.92 -10.14 -0.52
CA LYS A 64 -16.63 -10.53 -1.90
C LYS A 64 -15.98 -9.40 -2.72
N ILE A 65 -15.20 -8.55 -2.07
CA ILE A 65 -14.37 -7.53 -2.71
C ILE A 65 -12.97 -8.13 -2.85
N LYS A 66 -12.43 -8.16 -4.07
CA LYS A 66 -11.05 -8.60 -4.30
C LYS A 66 -10.10 -7.50 -3.85
N VAL A 67 -9.09 -7.86 -3.06
CA VAL A 67 -8.01 -6.97 -2.69
C VAL A 67 -6.72 -7.40 -3.39
N ILE A 68 -6.07 -6.46 -4.05
CA ILE A 68 -4.76 -6.62 -4.67
C ILE A 68 -3.72 -5.98 -3.74
N SER A 69 -2.63 -6.70 -3.49
CA SER A 69 -1.49 -6.17 -2.77
C SER A 69 -0.76 -5.13 -3.63
N GLY A 70 -0.44 -3.99 -3.06
CA GLY A 70 0.30 -2.97 -3.76
C GLY A 70 1.11 -2.07 -2.83
N VAL A 71 1.96 -1.26 -3.42
CA VAL A 71 2.75 -0.22 -2.74
C VAL A 71 2.91 0.95 -3.70
N GLU A 72 2.76 2.17 -3.22
CA GLU A 72 3.19 3.35 -3.95
C GLU A 72 4.60 3.75 -3.51
N PHE A 73 5.54 3.65 -4.44
CA PHE A 73 6.93 4.04 -4.24
C PHE A 73 7.12 5.51 -4.63
N ARG A 74 7.70 6.29 -3.72
CA ARG A 74 8.23 7.60 -4.06
C ARG A 74 9.63 7.40 -4.65
N THR A 75 9.80 7.81 -5.89
CA THR A 75 11.05 7.60 -6.65
C THR A 75 11.57 8.92 -7.18
N GLU A 76 12.87 8.94 -7.49
CA GLU A 76 13.50 10.05 -8.19
C GLU A 76 13.95 9.62 -9.59
N TYR A 77 13.65 10.45 -10.57
CA TYR A 77 14.22 10.34 -11.89
C TYR A 77 14.83 11.70 -12.30
N GLY A 78 16.14 11.80 -12.22
CA GLY A 78 16.84 13.06 -12.39
C GLY A 78 16.48 14.05 -11.28
N LYS A 79 15.80 15.15 -11.63
CA LYS A 79 15.29 16.16 -10.68
C LYS A 79 13.78 16.04 -10.43
N ALA A 80 13.13 15.07 -11.06
CA ALA A 80 11.70 14.87 -10.91
C ALA A 80 11.38 13.83 -9.84
N SER A 81 10.40 14.13 -8.98
CA SER A 81 9.78 13.14 -8.11
C SER A 81 8.72 12.41 -8.90
N VAL A 82 8.79 11.09 -8.95
CA VAL A 82 7.83 10.23 -9.65
C VAL A 82 7.28 9.22 -8.66
N HIS A 83 5.96 9.05 -8.64
CA HIS A 83 5.32 8.00 -7.88
C HIS A 83 5.09 6.78 -8.78
N MET A 84 5.50 5.62 -8.32
CA MET A 84 5.32 4.34 -9.02
C MET A 84 4.48 3.40 -8.18
N ILE A 85 3.44 2.84 -8.77
CA ILE A 85 2.62 1.82 -8.12
C ILE A 85 3.13 0.45 -8.52
N GLY A 86 3.54 -0.34 -7.53
CA GLY A 86 3.79 -1.76 -7.67
C GLY A 86 2.55 -2.55 -7.26
N LEU A 87 2.08 -3.46 -8.09
CA LEU A 87 1.01 -4.40 -7.78
C LEU A 87 1.58 -5.82 -7.79
N PHE A 88 1.18 -6.62 -6.79
CA PHE A 88 1.72 -7.95 -6.56
C PHE A 88 0.60 -9.00 -6.60
N PRO A 89 0.84 -10.17 -7.20
CA PRO A 89 -0.08 -11.29 -7.11
C PRO A 89 -0.14 -11.83 -5.67
N ASP A 90 -1.19 -12.59 -5.34
CA ASP A 90 -1.30 -13.25 -4.04
C ASP A 90 -0.24 -14.34 -3.85
N GLU A 91 0.19 -14.96 -4.96
CA GLU A 91 1.16 -16.04 -4.99
C GLU A 91 2.00 -15.99 -6.26
N TYR A 92 3.26 -16.37 -6.15
CA TYR A 92 4.16 -16.56 -7.28
C TYR A 92 5.02 -17.80 -7.08
N ASN A 93 4.99 -18.75 -8.03
CA ASN A 93 5.72 -20.02 -7.99
C ASN A 93 5.54 -20.79 -6.66
N GLY A 94 4.31 -20.87 -6.15
CA GLY A 94 4.00 -21.56 -4.90
C GLY A 94 4.38 -20.80 -3.62
N THR A 95 4.88 -19.58 -3.75
CA THR A 95 5.22 -18.71 -2.62
C THR A 95 4.12 -17.68 -2.43
N LYS A 96 3.51 -17.63 -1.24
CA LYS A 96 2.54 -16.59 -0.86
C LYS A 96 3.26 -15.25 -0.71
N LEU A 97 2.71 -14.20 -1.33
CA LEU A 97 3.22 -12.84 -1.25
C LEU A 97 2.35 -12.03 -0.27
N ASP A 98 2.46 -12.35 1.02
CA ASP A 98 1.83 -11.58 2.10
C ASP A 98 2.65 -10.35 2.50
N ALA A 99 2.18 -9.62 3.50
CA ALA A 99 2.83 -8.38 3.94
C ALA A 99 4.26 -8.61 4.45
N ASP A 100 4.50 -9.72 5.16
CA ASP A 100 5.84 -10.04 5.66
C ASP A 100 6.79 -10.35 4.51
N PHE A 101 6.38 -11.19 3.54
CA PHE A 101 7.17 -11.49 2.36
C PHE A 101 7.51 -10.22 1.57
N LEU A 102 6.52 -9.36 1.32
CA LEU A 102 6.73 -8.11 0.58
C LEU A 102 7.65 -7.14 1.33
N THR A 103 7.55 -7.09 2.66
CA THR A 103 8.45 -6.27 3.48
C THR A 103 9.90 -6.76 3.35
N GLU A 104 10.13 -8.06 3.51
CA GLU A 104 11.48 -8.63 3.51
C GLU A 104 12.12 -8.66 2.12
N ASN A 105 11.34 -8.98 1.08
CA ASN A 105 11.87 -9.26 -0.25
C ASN A 105 11.71 -8.12 -1.25
N VAL A 106 10.88 -7.11 -0.94
CA VAL A 106 10.67 -5.94 -1.81
C VAL A 106 11.10 -4.65 -1.10
N LEU A 107 10.51 -4.34 0.06
CA LEU A 107 10.75 -3.03 0.69
C LEU A 107 12.15 -2.92 1.27
N ASN A 108 12.58 -3.88 2.07
CA ASN A 108 13.89 -3.85 2.74
C ASN A 108 15.06 -3.79 1.73
N PRO A 109 15.09 -4.60 0.66
CA PRO A 109 16.14 -4.51 -0.36
C PRO A 109 16.21 -3.16 -1.08
N LEU A 110 15.06 -2.47 -1.19
CA LEU A 110 15.00 -1.11 -1.75
C LEU A 110 15.40 -0.02 -0.73
N GLY A 111 15.80 -0.42 0.48
CA GLY A 111 16.14 0.51 1.56
C GLY A 111 14.92 1.20 2.18
N ILE A 112 13.74 0.64 1.99
CA ILE A 112 12.49 1.09 2.59
C ILE A 112 12.31 0.32 3.89
N THR A 113 12.89 0.81 4.98
CA THR A 113 12.78 0.17 6.29
C THR A 113 12.10 1.10 7.29
N ARG A 114 11.35 0.52 8.24
CA ARG A 114 10.69 1.30 9.30
C ARG A 114 11.69 2.14 10.09
N SER A 115 12.85 1.58 10.41
CA SER A 115 13.91 2.30 11.14
C SER A 115 14.44 3.52 10.38
N LYS A 116 14.64 3.40 9.07
CA LYS A 116 15.08 4.52 8.22
C LYS A 116 14.00 5.62 8.15
N MET A 117 12.74 5.24 8.07
CA MET A 117 11.64 6.22 8.06
C MET A 117 11.54 6.95 9.39
N ILE A 118 11.61 6.22 10.53
CA ILE A 118 11.63 6.84 11.86
C ILE A 118 12.80 7.82 11.99
N LEU A 119 14.00 7.42 11.57
CA LEU A 119 15.17 8.30 11.59
C LEU A 119 14.93 9.57 10.77
N LYS A 120 14.43 9.43 9.54
CA LYS A 120 14.12 10.57 8.66
C LYS A 120 13.01 11.47 9.23
N GLY A 121 12.04 10.90 9.91
CA GLY A 121 11.00 11.65 10.61
C GLY A 121 11.57 12.49 11.74
N LYS A 122 12.46 11.94 12.57
CA LYS A 122 13.17 12.67 13.63
C LYS A 122 14.01 13.81 13.07
N GLU A 123 14.81 13.55 12.03
CA GLU A 123 15.59 14.57 11.34
C GLU A 123 14.71 15.71 10.81
N THR A 124 13.53 15.40 10.29
CA THR A 124 12.60 16.38 9.70
C THR A 124 11.92 17.23 10.76
N LEU A 125 11.39 16.61 11.81
CA LEU A 125 10.68 17.31 12.87
C LEU A 125 11.61 18.04 13.84
N LYS A 126 12.87 17.62 13.94
CA LYS A 126 13.86 18.14 14.91
C LYS A 126 13.34 18.11 16.35
N ASP A 127 12.59 17.07 16.69
CA ASP A 127 11.93 16.87 17.97
C ASP A 127 11.99 15.39 18.30
N ASP A 128 12.56 15.00 19.42
CA ASP A 128 12.74 13.62 19.85
C ASP A 128 11.66 13.15 20.85
N THR A 129 10.62 13.96 21.05
CA THR A 129 9.57 13.70 22.07
C THR A 129 8.31 13.06 21.50
N LYS A 130 8.22 12.88 20.19
CA LYS A 130 7.07 12.29 19.52
C LYS A 130 7.12 10.76 19.55
N ASP A 131 5.96 10.17 19.33
CA ASP A 131 5.77 8.76 19.11
C ASP A 131 6.47 8.28 17.81
N ASP A 132 7.00 7.07 17.81
CA ASP A 132 7.64 6.45 16.64
C ASP A 132 6.71 6.36 15.42
N GLU A 133 5.39 6.27 15.62
CA GLU A 133 4.42 6.27 14.52
C GLU A 133 4.36 7.63 13.82
N ILE A 134 4.46 8.73 14.58
CA ILE A 134 4.52 10.08 14.01
C ILE A 134 5.81 10.24 13.21
N TYR A 135 6.94 9.77 13.74
CA TYR A 135 8.21 9.80 13.00
C TYR A 135 8.17 8.93 11.76
N PHE A 136 7.61 7.74 11.86
CA PHE A 136 7.46 6.83 10.73
C PHE A 136 6.65 7.48 9.60
N LYS A 137 5.48 8.01 9.91
CA LYS A 137 4.61 8.68 8.92
C LYS A 137 5.27 9.93 8.32
N THR A 138 5.94 10.73 9.14
CA THR A 138 6.68 11.91 8.64
C THR A 138 7.83 11.50 7.73
N GLY A 139 8.60 10.51 8.14
CA GLY A 139 9.81 10.08 7.44
C GLY A 139 9.51 9.29 6.17
N MET A 140 8.36 8.63 6.06
CA MET A 140 7.99 7.89 4.85
C MET A 140 7.93 8.82 3.62
N PHE A 141 7.58 10.10 3.81
CA PHE A 141 7.58 11.09 2.74
C PHE A 141 8.97 11.66 2.42
N GLN A 142 9.98 11.33 3.24
CA GLN A 142 11.37 11.77 3.05
C GLN A 142 12.25 10.67 2.45
N VAL A 143 11.77 9.43 2.43
CA VAL A 143 12.47 8.31 1.80
C VAL A 143 12.11 8.26 0.33
N GLN A 144 13.13 8.16 -0.51
CA GLN A 144 12.96 7.99 -1.95
C GLN A 144 13.72 6.75 -2.41
N VAL A 145 13.18 6.06 -3.39
CA VAL A 145 13.79 4.90 -4.02
C VAL A 145 14.44 5.35 -5.31
N ASN A 146 15.70 4.99 -5.48
CA ASN A 146 16.43 5.26 -6.71
C ASN A 146 16.55 3.94 -7.50
N PHE A 147 15.78 3.81 -8.55
CA PHE A 147 15.92 2.71 -9.50
C PHE A 147 17.03 3.09 -10.50
N LYS A 148 18.23 2.51 -10.30
CA LYS A 148 19.33 2.63 -11.24
C LYS A 148 19.20 1.62 -12.36
#